data_7de3c6ef78080aac86d76784e8e8cfdd
#
_entry.id   7de3c6ef78080aac86d76784e8e8cfdd
#
_cell.length_a   1.000
_cell.length_b   1.000
_cell.length_c   1.000
_cell.angle_alpha   90.00
_cell.angle_beta   90.00
_cell.angle_gamma   90.00
#
_symmetry.space_group_name_H-M   'P 1'
#
loop_
_entity.id
_entity.type
_entity.pdbx_description
1 polymer ?
#
loop_
_entity_poly.entity_id
_entity_poly.type
_entity_poly.pdbx_seq_one_letter_code
_entity_poly.pdbx_strand_id
1 'polypeptide(L)'
;MPMVAWHKPSNVAFTTAFNVTCPDETAQTYRRAYYASVAYQDYNIGRLLVTLEELGAAKETIVVVFGDHGWHLGEQDTWAKMTK
;
A
#
# COMPACT_ATOMS: atom_id res chain seq x y z
N MET A 1 -23.12 -6.05 -5.93
CA MET A 1 -21.92 -6.52 -5.25
C MET A 1 -22.31 -7.37 -4.05
N PRO A 2 -21.71 -8.54 -3.85
CA PRO A 2 -22.05 -9.39 -2.71
C PRO A 2 -21.79 -8.68 -1.38
N MET A 3 -22.70 -8.78 -0.44
CA MET A 3 -22.57 -8.15 0.89
C MET A 3 -21.32 -8.59 1.65
N VAL A 4 -20.83 -9.80 1.39
CA VAL A 4 -19.61 -10.32 2.01
C VAL A 4 -18.35 -9.51 1.62
N ALA A 5 -18.37 -8.79 0.50
CA ALA A 5 -17.27 -7.93 0.07
C ALA A 5 -17.29 -6.55 0.77
N TRP A 6 -18.37 -6.23 1.47
CA TRP A 6 -18.50 -5.00 2.24
C TRP A 6 -18.04 -5.23 3.67
N HIS A 7 -16.95 -4.63 4.01
CA HIS A 7 -16.48 -4.59 5.39
C HIS A 7 -15.79 -3.27 5.66
N LYS A 8 -15.96 -2.80 6.86
CA LYS A 8 -15.44 -1.52 7.30
C LYS A 8 -13.97 -1.67 7.68
N PRO A 9 -13.06 -0.94 7.02
CA PRO A 9 -11.69 -0.86 7.49
C PRO A 9 -11.63 -0.18 8.85
N SER A 10 -11.10 -0.88 9.85
CA SER A 10 -11.10 -0.41 11.23
C SER A 10 -10.18 0.79 11.49
N ASN A 11 -9.27 1.06 10.58
CA ASN A 11 -8.23 2.08 10.70
C ASN A 11 -8.46 3.33 9.84
N VAL A 12 -9.66 3.50 9.27
CA VAL A 12 -9.99 4.67 8.46
C VAL A 12 -11.22 5.38 9.02
N ALA A 13 -11.03 6.60 9.50
CA ALA A 13 -12.02 7.33 10.27
C ALA A 13 -13.34 7.64 9.53
N PHE A 14 -13.32 7.78 8.19
CA PHE A 14 -14.52 8.09 7.41
C PHE A 14 -15.43 6.87 7.19
N THR A 15 -14.96 5.66 7.44
CA THR A 15 -15.75 4.43 7.28
C THR A 15 -16.53 4.08 8.56
N THR A 16 -17.18 5.04 9.16
CA THR A 16 -17.92 4.85 10.41
C THR A 16 -19.28 4.19 10.20
N ALA A 17 -19.85 4.30 9.01
CA ALA A 17 -21.13 3.73 8.64
C ALA A 17 -21.02 2.80 7.45
N PHE A 18 -21.91 1.84 7.38
CA PHE A 18 -22.05 0.97 6.21
C PHE A 18 -22.55 1.79 5.01
N ASN A 19 -21.99 1.57 3.82
CA ASN A 19 -22.30 2.30 2.59
C ASN A 19 -21.88 3.79 2.57
N VAL A 20 -20.93 4.19 3.37
CA VAL A 20 -20.34 5.52 3.25
C VAL A 20 -19.18 5.46 2.27
N THR A 21 -19.30 6.23 1.19
CA THR A 21 -18.24 6.40 0.20
C THR A 21 -17.24 7.46 0.67
N CYS A 22 -15.96 7.20 0.46
CA CYS A 22 -14.91 8.17 0.78
C CYS A 22 -15.04 9.41 -0.13
N PRO A 23 -15.07 10.63 0.41
CA PRO A 23 -15.04 11.85 -0.39
C PRO A 23 -13.82 11.89 -1.32
N ASP A 24 -13.99 12.43 -2.53
CA ASP A 24 -12.94 12.47 -3.56
C ASP A 24 -11.65 13.15 -3.08
N GLU A 25 -11.76 14.26 -2.38
CA GLU A 25 -10.61 14.98 -1.82
C GLU A 25 -9.83 14.11 -0.82
N THR A 26 -10.54 13.41 0.05
CA THR A 26 -9.94 12.49 1.01
C THR A 26 -9.31 11.29 0.29
N ALA A 27 -9.97 10.75 -0.71
CA ALA A 27 -9.46 9.65 -1.52
C ALA A 27 -8.16 10.04 -2.24
N GLN A 28 -8.10 11.24 -2.82
CA GLN A 28 -6.89 11.76 -3.45
C GLN A 28 -5.74 11.90 -2.44
N THR A 29 -6.03 12.37 -1.24
CA THR A 29 -5.03 12.51 -0.17
C THR A 29 -4.44 11.16 0.22
N TYR A 30 -5.28 10.14 0.42
CA TYR A 30 -4.81 8.78 0.74
C TYR A 30 -4.00 8.16 -0.39
N ARG A 31 -4.44 8.30 -1.63
CA ARG A 31 -3.70 7.79 -2.80
C ARG A 31 -2.34 8.47 -2.95
N ARG A 32 -2.31 9.78 -2.77
CA ARG A 32 -1.05 10.56 -2.80
C ARG A 32 -0.08 10.10 -1.72
N ALA A 33 -0.55 9.89 -0.51
CA ALA A 33 0.25 9.38 0.60
C ALA A 33 0.79 7.97 0.32
N TYR A 34 -0.02 7.10 -0.27
CA TYR A 34 0.39 5.77 -0.67
C TYR A 34 1.49 5.82 -1.74
N TYR A 35 1.31 6.61 -2.79
CA TYR A 35 2.33 6.77 -3.83
C TYR A 35 3.63 7.36 -3.30
N ALA A 36 3.56 8.30 -2.37
CA ALA A 36 4.73 8.84 -1.70
C ALA A 36 5.48 7.75 -0.90
N SER A 37 4.75 6.86 -0.24
CA SER A 37 5.33 5.71 0.48
C SER A 37 6.01 4.72 -0.46
N VAL A 38 5.42 4.45 -1.62
CA VAL A 38 6.02 3.59 -2.66
C VAL A 38 7.31 4.21 -3.19
N ALA A 39 7.30 5.51 -3.51
CA ALA A 39 8.48 6.23 -3.98
C ALA A 39 9.62 6.22 -2.93
N TYR A 40 9.27 6.39 -1.67
CA TYR A 40 10.25 6.32 -0.58
C TYR A 40 10.85 4.91 -0.43
N GLN A 41 10.03 3.88 -0.54
CA GLN A 41 10.48 2.49 -0.50
C GLN A 41 11.39 2.16 -1.68
N ASP A 42 11.04 2.60 -2.88
CA ASP A 42 11.87 2.46 -4.07
C ASP A 42 13.26 3.08 -3.88
N TYR A 43 13.30 4.29 -3.34
CA TYR A 43 14.57 4.96 -2.99
C TYR A 43 15.42 4.13 -2.02
N ASN A 44 14.81 3.55 -0.98
CA ASN A 44 15.53 2.73 -0.01
C ASN A 44 16.07 1.43 -0.63
N ILE A 45 15.28 0.78 -1.48
CA ILE A 45 15.71 -0.42 -2.23
C ILE A 45 16.89 -0.06 -3.12
N GLY A 46 16.83 1.07 -3.83
CA GLY A 46 17.93 1.55 -4.66
C GLY A 46 19.24 1.72 -3.87
N ARG A 47 19.17 2.29 -2.67
CA ARG A 47 20.35 2.41 -1.79
C ARG A 47 20.94 1.05 -1.41
N LEU A 48 20.10 0.08 -1.09
CA LEU A 48 20.55 -1.28 -0.78
C LEU A 48 21.26 -1.93 -1.98
N LEU A 49 20.68 -1.79 -3.17
CA LEU A 49 21.27 -2.37 -4.39
C LEU A 49 22.62 -1.73 -4.74
N VAL A 50 22.73 -0.41 -4.62
CA VAL A 50 24.00 0.30 -4.81
C VAL A 50 25.06 -0.18 -3.82
N THR A 51 24.71 -0.29 -2.54
CA THR A 51 25.63 -0.79 -1.52
C THR A 51 26.09 -2.22 -1.84
N LEU A 52 25.19 -3.07 -2.31
CA LEU A 52 25.51 -4.44 -2.70
C LEU A 52 26.54 -4.49 -3.86
N GLU A 53 26.39 -3.60 -4.83
CA GLU A 53 27.35 -3.45 -5.94
C GLU A 53 28.71 -2.93 -5.45
N GLU A 54 28.70 -1.90 -4.63
CA GLU A 54 29.91 -1.30 -4.06
C GLU A 54 30.74 -2.29 -3.24
N LEU A 55 30.08 -3.21 -2.54
CA LEU A 55 30.71 -4.30 -1.81
C LEU A 55 31.18 -5.46 -2.69
N GLY A 56 30.91 -5.42 -3.99
CA GLY A 56 31.28 -6.49 -4.94
C GLY A 56 30.46 -7.77 -4.78
N ALA A 57 29.38 -7.75 -4.01
CA ALA A 57 28.58 -8.93 -3.68
C ALA A 57 27.37 -9.13 -4.61
N ALA A 58 27.09 -8.19 -5.52
CA ALA A 58 25.89 -8.22 -6.36
C ALA A 58 25.78 -9.48 -7.22
N LYS A 59 26.90 -9.99 -7.76
CA LYS A 59 26.92 -11.16 -8.63
C LYS A 59 26.64 -12.48 -7.91
N GLU A 60 26.83 -12.51 -6.60
CA GLU A 60 26.67 -13.71 -5.77
C GLU A 60 25.43 -13.62 -4.85
N THR A 61 24.62 -12.59 -5.02
CA THR A 61 23.43 -12.34 -4.19
C THR A 61 22.18 -12.42 -5.03
N ILE A 62 21.23 -13.25 -4.61
CA ILE A 62 19.87 -13.27 -5.15
C ILE A 62 19.05 -12.24 -4.39
N VAL A 63 18.41 -11.33 -5.12
CA VAL A 63 17.51 -10.33 -4.54
C VAL A 63 16.07 -10.73 -4.80
N VAL A 64 15.29 -10.83 -3.73
CA VAL A 64 13.86 -11.15 -3.80
C VAL A 64 13.06 -10.01 -3.18
N VAL A 65 12.06 -9.52 -3.90
CA VAL A 65 11.13 -8.49 -3.43
C VAL A 65 9.71 -9.05 -3.48
N PHE A 66 9.02 -8.99 -2.37
CA PHE A 66 7.61 -9.42 -2.31
C PHE A 66 6.86 -8.59 -1.27
N GLY A 67 5.53 -8.48 -1.46
CA GLY A 67 4.64 -7.89 -0.47
C GLY A 67 4.05 -8.96 0.45
N ASP A 68 3.91 -8.68 1.71
CA ASP A 68 3.25 -9.55 2.69
C ASP A 68 1.72 -9.53 2.55
N HIS A 69 1.17 -8.42 2.07
CA HIS A 69 -0.24 -8.20 1.75
C HIS A 69 -0.40 -7.04 0.79
N GLY A 70 -1.60 -6.84 0.27
CA GLY A 70 -1.95 -5.67 -0.53
C GLY A 70 -2.49 -4.50 0.30
N TRP A 71 -2.97 -3.47 -0.39
CA TRP A 71 -3.58 -2.29 0.18
C TRP A 71 -4.70 -1.77 -0.71
N HIS A 72 -5.87 -1.54 -0.16
CA HIS A 72 -7.00 -0.96 -0.88
C HIS A 72 -6.91 0.57 -0.90
N LEU A 73 -7.19 1.14 -2.07
CA LEU A 73 -7.17 2.58 -2.33
C LEU A 73 -8.51 3.08 -2.86
N GLY A 74 -9.60 2.50 -2.39
CA GLY A 74 -10.97 2.86 -2.74
C GLY A 74 -11.69 1.83 -3.61
N GLU A 75 -11.04 0.76 -4.03
CA GLU A 75 -11.70 -0.33 -4.74
C GLU A 75 -12.80 -0.91 -3.85
N GLN A 76 -14.01 -1.01 -4.40
CA GLN A 76 -15.19 -1.47 -3.67
C GLN A 76 -15.46 -0.68 -2.37
N ASP A 77 -15.15 0.63 -2.39
CA ASP A 77 -15.21 1.50 -1.21
C ASP A 77 -14.42 0.99 0.01
N THR A 78 -13.37 0.21 -0.25
CA THR A 78 -12.50 -0.37 0.77
C THR A 78 -11.16 0.34 0.82
N TRP A 79 -10.67 0.57 2.02
CA TRP A 79 -9.40 1.27 2.28
C TRP A 79 -8.54 0.49 3.25
N ALA A 80 -7.21 0.63 3.10
CA ALA A 80 -6.23 -0.05 3.93
C ALA A 80 -6.15 -1.57 3.69
N LYS A 81 -5.65 -2.33 4.66
CA LYS A 81 -5.34 -3.75 4.51
C LYS A 81 -6.23 -4.69 5.33
N MET A 82 -6.98 -4.15 6.26
CA MET A 82 -7.79 -4.94 7.20
C MET A 82 -9.10 -5.40 6.56
N THR A 83 -8.98 -6.27 5.58
CA THR A 83 -10.10 -6.88 4.88
C THR A 83 -10.30 -8.33 5.33
N LYS A 84 -11.55 -8.76 5.39
CA LYS A 84 -11.92 -10.16 5.68
C LYS A 84 -12.05 -10.97 4.41
#